data_b76e1535f9313024f182039682d2c6e9
#
_entry.id   b76e1535f9313024f182039682d2c6e9
#
_cell.length_a   1.000
_cell.length_b   1.000
_cell.length_c   1.000
_cell.angle_alpha   90.00
_cell.angle_beta   90.00
_cell.angle_gamma   90.00
#
_symmetry.space_group_name_H-M   'P 1'
#
loop_
_entity.id
_entity.type
_entity.pdbx_description
1 polymer ?
#
loop_
_entity_poly.entity_id
_entity_poly.type
_entity_poly.pdbx_seq_one_letter_code
_entity_poly.pdbx_strand_id
1 'polypeptide(L)'
;MVEKKNLRIVYMGTPDFAVEALRCLVEGGYNVVGVITMPDKPAGRGHKLQFSPVKQYALEHNLPLLQPEKLKDEAFVEALRAWKADLQIVVAFRMLPEVVWNMPRLGTFNLHASLLPQYRGAAPINWAVINGDTETGITTFFLKHEIDTGEVIQQVRVPIADTDNVGIVHDKLMLLGGRLVVETVDAILAGTVKSIPQEEMAVVGELRPAPKIFKDTCRIDWNRPVKRIYDFVRGLSPYPAAWTELVQPGGESVVVKIFETEKIGESHQLVPGTLQTDGKTYIRVAAEDGFVGIRSLQLPGKKKLKTDELLRGFRLTEGCVMK
;
A
#
# COMPACT_ATOMS: atom_id res chain seq x y z
N MET A 1 -29.96 -16.05 15.80
CA MET A 1 -28.66 -15.38 15.44
C MET A 1 -27.61 -16.48 15.32
N VAL A 2 -26.80 -16.45 14.27
CA VAL A 2 -25.67 -17.37 14.13
C VAL A 2 -24.61 -16.92 15.12
N GLU A 3 -24.11 -17.81 15.98
CA GLU A 3 -23.02 -17.47 16.90
C GLU A 3 -21.70 -17.35 16.13
N LYS A 4 -20.78 -16.48 16.58
CA LYS A 4 -19.45 -16.28 15.98
C LYS A 4 -18.72 -17.59 15.67
N LYS A 5 -18.82 -18.57 16.58
CA LYS A 5 -18.19 -19.89 16.44
C LYS A 5 -18.77 -20.76 15.33
N ASN A 6 -19.99 -20.47 14.90
CA ASN A 6 -20.70 -21.24 13.87
C ASN A 6 -20.55 -20.63 12.48
N LEU A 7 -20.09 -19.37 12.38
CA LEU A 7 -19.82 -18.72 11.11
C LEU A 7 -18.48 -19.21 10.53
N ARG A 8 -18.53 -19.93 9.44
CA ARG A 8 -17.34 -20.47 8.76
C ARG A 8 -16.74 -19.41 7.85
N ILE A 9 -15.58 -18.89 8.22
CA ILE A 9 -14.89 -17.83 7.49
C ILE A 9 -13.69 -18.40 6.75
N VAL A 10 -13.56 -18.08 5.47
CA VAL A 10 -12.30 -18.21 4.71
C VAL A 10 -11.68 -16.83 4.54
N TYR A 11 -10.41 -16.74 4.87
CA TYR A 11 -9.64 -15.51 4.78
C TYR A 11 -8.61 -15.57 3.64
N MET A 12 -8.52 -14.51 2.84
CA MET A 12 -7.59 -14.42 1.70
C MET A 12 -6.73 -13.16 1.83
N GLY A 13 -5.43 -13.31 1.88
CA GLY A 13 -4.50 -12.20 1.99
C GLY A 13 -3.05 -12.62 1.78
N THR A 14 -2.15 -11.64 1.60
CA THR A 14 -0.74 -11.96 1.36
C THR A 14 0.23 -11.09 2.18
N PRO A 15 0.25 -9.75 2.07
CA PRO A 15 1.22 -8.89 2.75
C PRO A 15 0.90 -8.73 4.25
N ASP A 16 1.79 -8.05 4.94
CA ASP A 16 1.65 -7.65 6.34
C ASP A 16 0.35 -6.89 6.64
N PHE A 17 -0.08 -6.01 5.72
CA PHE A 17 -1.36 -5.31 5.80
C PHE A 17 -2.55 -6.27 6.06
N ALA A 18 -2.49 -7.47 5.50
CA ALA A 18 -3.54 -8.46 5.65
C ALA A 18 -3.44 -9.28 6.96
N VAL A 19 -2.30 -9.23 7.66
CA VAL A 19 -2.12 -10.02 8.89
C VAL A 19 -2.98 -9.49 10.03
N GLU A 20 -3.07 -8.17 10.18
CA GLU A 20 -3.80 -7.56 11.31
C GLU A 20 -5.28 -7.92 11.31
N ALA A 21 -5.94 -7.91 10.14
CA ALA A 21 -7.34 -8.31 10.04
C ALA A 21 -7.55 -9.79 10.36
N LEU A 22 -6.62 -10.66 9.90
CA LEU A 22 -6.66 -12.09 10.26
C LEU A 22 -6.45 -12.29 11.77
N ARG A 23 -5.51 -11.56 12.38
CA ARG A 23 -5.25 -11.57 13.80
C ARG A 23 -6.49 -11.18 14.62
N CYS A 24 -7.13 -10.08 14.25
CA CYS A 24 -8.35 -9.61 14.92
C CYS A 24 -9.49 -10.66 14.88
N LEU A 25 -9.63 -11.38 13.77
CA LEU A 25 -10.61 -12.45 13.65
C LEU A 25 -10.27 -13.65 14.54
N VAL A 26 -9.02 -14.12 14.49
CA VAL A 26 -8.58 -15.30 15.26
C VAL A 26 -8.62 -15.03 16.76
N GLU A 27 -8.05 -13.91 17.22
CA GLU A 27 -8.07 -13.51 18.63
C GLU A 27 -9.49 -13.14 19.11
N GLY A 28 -10.35 -12.65 18.22
CA GLY A 28 -11.76 -12.39 18.49
C GLY A 28 -12.64 -13.63 18.59
N GLY A 29 -12.06 -14.81 18.41
CA GLY A 29 -12.75 -16.11 18.53
C GLY A 29 -13.70 -16.42 17.37
N TYR A 30 -13.48 -15.84 16.19
CA TYR A 30 -14.21 -16.18 14.96
C TYR A 30 -13.68 -17.50 14.37
N ASN A 31 -14.57 -18.26 13.74
CA ASN A 31 -14.22 -19.54 13.16
C ASN A 31 -13.58 -19.40 11.77
N VAL A 32 -12.29 -19.13 11.73
CA VAL A 32 -11.50 -19.11 10.49
C VAL A 32 -11.20 -20.56 10.09
N VAL A 33 -11.96 -21.10 9.14
CA VAL A 33 -11.86 -22.50 8.68
C VAL A 33 -10.78 -22.72 7.65
N GLY A 34 -10.22 -21.65 7.08
CA GLY A 34 -9.12 -21.73 6.13
C GLY A 34 -8.57 -20.37 5.73
N VAL A 35 -7.30 -20.37 5.35
CA VAL A 35 -6.55 -19.21 4.88
C VAL A 35 -6.02 -19.48 3.50
N ILE A 36 -6.12 -18.51 2.61
CA ILE A 36 -5.57 -18.58 1.25
C ILE A 36 -4.56 -17.44 1.08
N THR A 37 -3.36 -17.79 0.64
CA THR A 37 -2.30 -16.81 0.35
C THR A 37 -1.58 -17.16 -0.95
N MET A 38 -0.70 -16.26 -1.41
CA MET A 38 0.11 -16.50 -2.60
C MET A 38 1.09 -17.67 -2.37
N PRO A 39 1.45 -18.43 -3.43
CA PRO A 39 2.53 -19.39 -3.36
C PRO A 39 3.85 -18.78 -2.90
N ASP A 40 4.67 -19.56 -2.22
CA ASP A 40 6.01 -19.16 -1.81
C ASP A 40 6.86 -18.81 -3.02
N LYS A 41 7.66 -17.76 -2.89
CA LYS A 41 8.57 -17.33 -3.95
C LYS A 41 10.00 -17.32 -3.44
N PRO A 42 10.97 -17.76 -4.27
CA PRO A 42 12.37 -17.54 -3.97
C PRO A 42 12.64 -16.03 -3.86
N ALA A 43 13.25 -15.59 -2.79
CA ALA A 43 13.58 -14.18 -2.58
C ALA A 43 15.02 -14.01 -2.06
N GLY A 44 15.59 -12.82 -2.35
CA GLY A 44 16.89 -12.40 -1.87
C GLY A 44 18.09 -13.12 -2.53
N ARG A 45 19.30 -12.73 -2.09
CA ARG A 45 20.56 -13.39 -2.48
C ARG A 45 20.61 -14.78 -1.85
N GLY A 46 20.48 -15.83 -2.65
CA GLY A 46 20.51 -17.23 -2.20
C GLY A 46 19.20 -18.01 -2.39
N HIS A 47 18.19 -17.44 -3.07
CA HIS A 47 16.94 -18.12 -3.46
C HIS A 47 16.23 -18.89 -2.34
N LYS A 48 16.33 -18.44 -1.08
CA LYS A 48 15.57 -19.04 0.02
C LYS A 48 14.09 -18.77 -0.19
N LEU A 49 13.26 -19.81 -0.01
CA LEU A 49 11.80 -19.66 -0.03
C LEU A 49 11.37 -18.68 1.07
N GLN A 50 10.72 -17.61 0.66
CA GLN A 50 10.15 -16.65 1.58
C GLN A 50 8.65 -16.87 1.69
N PHE A 51 8.19 -17.08 2.91
CA PHE A 51 6.77 -17.20 3.23
C PHE A 51 6.13 -15.82 3.26
N SER A 52 4.89 -15.73 2.82
CA SER A 52 4.12 -14.51 3.01
C SER A 52 3.85 -14.26 4.51
N PRO A 53 3.71 -13.00 4.95
CA PRO A 53 3.33 -12.70 6.34
C PRO A 53 2.05 -13.42 6.78
N VAL A 54 1.05 -13.51 5.91
CA VAL A 54 -0.20 -14.24 6.18
C VAL A 54 0.05 -15.74 6.35
N LYS A 55 0.94 -16.34 5.54
CA LYS A 55 1.32 -17.76 5.72
C LYS A 55 2.00 -18.00 7.06
N GLN A 56 2.94 -17.13 7.43
CA GLN A 56 3.64 -17.23 8.72
C GLN A 56 2.64 -17.25 9.87
N TYR A 57 1.73 -16.28 9.89
CA TYR A 57 0.68 -16.20 10.90
C TYR A 57 -0.22 -17.45 10.90
N ALA A 58 -0.66 -17.92 9.74
CA ALA A 58 -1.50 -19.10 9.61
C ALA A 58 -0.83 -20.36 10.18
N LEU A 59 0.46 -20.57 9.92
CA LEU A 59 1.23 -21.70 10.44
C LEU A 59 1.41 -21.62 11.96
N GLU A 60 1.73 -20.44 12.49
CA GLU A 60 1.87 -20.20 13.94
C GLU A 60 0.59 -20.50 14.73
N HIS A 61 -0.58 -20.30 14.09
CA HIS A 61 -1.90 -20.50 14.71
C HIS A 61 -2.60 -21.80 14.25
N ASN A 62 -1.87 -22.70 13.55
CA ASN A 62 -2.38 -23.97 13.04
C ASN A 62 -3.65 -23.85 12.18
N LEU A 63 -3.78 -22.76 11.41
CA LEU A 63 -4.89 -22.55 10.50
C LEU A 63 -4.70 -23.35 9.21
N PRO A 64 -5.75 -24.00 8.68
CA PRO A 64 -5.70 -24.66 7.38
C PRO A 64 -5.29 -23.68 6.27
N LEU A 65 -4.38 -24.08 5.38
CA LEU A 65 -3.76 -23.18 4.40
C LEU A 65 -3.82 -23.75 2.99
N LEU A 66 -4.22 -22.91 2.03
CA LEU A 66 -4.09 -23.19 0.60
C LEU A 66 -3.25 -22.09 -0.09
N GLN A 67 -2.42 -22.51 -1.03
CA GLN A 67 -1.53 -21.63 -1.82
C GLN A 67 -1.67 -21.93 -3.32
N PRO A 68 -2.83 -21.66 -3.95
CA PRO A 68 -3.06 -22.00 -5.34
C PRO A 68 -2.21 -21.12 -6.28
N GLU A 69 -1.57 -21.71 -7.27
CA GLU A 69 -0.96 -20.96 -8.38
C GLU A 69 -2.04 -20.32 -9.26
N LYS A 70 -3.07 -21.09 -9.58
CA LYS A 70 -4.21 -20.67 -10.39
C LYS A 70 -5.51 -20.76 -9.59
N LEU A 71 -6.22 -19.64 -9.45
CA LEU A 71 -7.48 -19.58 -8.71
C LEU A 71 -8.68 -20.24 -9.44
N LYS A 72 -8.51 -20.62 -10.70
CA LYS A 72 -9.51 -21.34 -11.50
C LYS A 72 -9.20 -22.86 -11.56
N ASP A 73 -8.16 -23.31 -10.90
CA ASP A 73 -7.81 -24.74 -10.85
C ASP A 73 -8.93 -25.49 -10.13
N GLU A 74 -9.41 -26.57 -10.76
CA GLU A 74 -10.52 -27.37 -10.29
C GLU A 74 -10.23 -28.01 -8.93
N ALA A 75 -9.00 -28.52 -8.73
CA ALA A 75 -8.58 -29.09 -7.45
C ALA A 75 -8.60 -28.04 -6.30
N PHE A 76 -8.19 -26.81 -6.60
CA PHE A 76 -8.28 -25.71 -5.64
C PHE A 76 -9.74 -25.34 -5.33
N VAL A 77 -10.58 -25.21 -6.35
CA VAL A 77 -11.99 -24.84 -6.17
C VAL A 77 -12.71 -25.90 -5.35
N GLU A 78 -12.44 -27.20 -5.57
CA GLU A 78 -13.01 -28.29 -4.76
C GLU A 78 -12.48 -28.27 -3.31
N ALA A 79 -11.20 -28.02 -3.10
CA ALA A 79 -10.63 -27.89 -1.77
C ALA A 79 -11.24 -26.72 -0.99
N LEU A 80 -11.44 -25.58 -1.67
CA LEU A 80 -12.13 -24.42 -1.09
C LEU A 80 -13.58 -24.72 -0.75
N ARG A 81 -14.30 -25.41 -1.65
CA ARG A 81 -15.69 -25.83 -1.44
C ARG A 81 -15.83 -26.77 -0.23
N ALA A 82 -14.87 -27.66 -0.04
CA ALA A 82 -14.84 -28.57 1.11
C ALA A 82 -14.77 -27.85 2.46
N TRP A 83 -14.25 -26.63 2.51
CA TRP A 83 -14.26 -25.81 3.72
C TRP A 83 -15.65 -25.25 4.07
N LYS A 84 -16.64 -25.34 3.17
CA LYS A 84 -18.03 -24.92 3.39
C LYS A 84 -18.12 -23.53 4.04
N ALA A 85 -17.40 -22.57 3.48
CA ALA A 85 -17.39 -21.21 3.99
C ALA A 85 -18.79 -20.57 3.90
N ASP A 86 -19.22 -19.89 4.95
CA ASP A 86 -20.39 -19.03 4.95
C ASP A 86 -20.07 -17.64 4.42
N LEU A 87 -18.85 -17.17 4.69
CA LEU A 87 -18.36 -15.84 4.37
C LEU A 87 -16.89 -15.94 3.90
N GLN A 88 -16.54 -15.15 2.91
CA GLN A 88 -15.13 -14.96 2.51
C GLN A 88 -14.71 -13.52 2.74
N ILE A 89 -13.46 -13.33 3.19
CA ILE A 89 -12.86 -12.03 3.46
C ILE A 89 -11.58 -11.91 2.67
N VAL A 90 -11.42 -10.81 1.95
CA VAL A 90 -10.27 -10.55 1.09
C VAL A 90 -9.56 -9.27 1.56
N VAL A 91 -8.26 -9.35 1.78
CA VAL A 91 -7.44 -8.18 2.13
C VAL A 91 -6.12 -8.25 1.37
N ALA A 92 -5.86 -7.27 0.52
CA ALA A 92 -4.62 -7.18 -0.26
C ALA A 92 -4.24 -8.52 -0.93
N PHE A 93 -5.13 -9.01 -1.75
CA PHE A 93 -4.97 -10.25 -2.51
C PHE A 93 -5.12 -10.00 -4.01
N ARG A 94 -4.86 -11.02 -4.83
CA ARG A 94 -5.08 -10.94 -6.28
C ARG A 94 -6.57 -11.02 -6.62
N MET A 95 -6.93 -10.58 -7.82
CA MET A 95 -8.30 -10.63 -8.34
C MET A 95 -8.84 -12.06 -8.31
N LEU A 96 -10.04 -12.23 -7.75
CA LEU A 96 -10.72 -13.51 -7.64
C LEU A 96 -11.62 -13.78 -8.86
N PRO A 97 -11.62 -14.98 -9.41
CA PRO A 97 -12.63 -15.38 -10.40
C PRO A 97 -13.98 -15.58 -9.72
N GLU A 98 -15.05 -15.45 -10.49
CA GLU A 98 -16.43 -15.57 -10.00
C GLU A 98 -16.70 -16.88 -9.25
N VAL A 99 -16.21 -18.01 -9.77
CA VAL A 99 -16.33 -19.33 -9.14
C VAL A 99 -15.81 -19.39 -7.71
N VAL A 100 -14.92 -18.47 -7.34
CA VAL A 100 -14.36 -18.34 -5.99
C VAL A 100 -15.13 -17.35 -5.15
N TRP A 101 -15.27 -16.09 -5.62
CA TRP A 101 -15.88 -15.04 -4.78
C TRP A 101 -17.39 -15.17 -4.63
N ASN A 102 -18.08 -15.82 -5.56
CA ASN A 102 -19.53 -16.03 -5.51
C ASN A 102 -19.94 -17.36 -4.83
N MET A 103 -18.97 -18.05 -4.20
CA MET A 103 -19.21 -19.35 -3.57
C MET A 103 -19.97 -19.28 -2.23
N PRO A 104 -19.65 -18.38 -1.29
CA PRO A 104 -20.25 -18.39 0.03
C PRO A 104 -21.63 -17.73 0.08
N ARG A 105 -22.54 -18.28 0.87
CA ARG A 105 -23.93 -17.80 0.97
C ARG A 105 -24.08 -16.38 1.52
N LEU A 106 -23.15 -15.90 2.33
CA LEU A 106 -23.14 -14.54 2.89
C LEU A 106 -22.26 -13.58 2.07
N GLY A 107 -21.75 -14.05 0.91
CA GLY A 107 -20.93 -13.27 0.00
C GLY A 107 -19.46 -13.22 0.38
N THR A 108 -18.74 -12.47 -0.42
CA THR A 108 -17.31 -12.17 -0.24
C THR A 108 -17.13 -10.67 -0.16
N PHE A 109 -16.50 -10.18 0.89
CA PHE A 109 -16.16 -8.76 0.98
C PHE A 109 -14.65 -8.53 1.00
N ASN A 110 -14.25 -7.35 0.53
CA ASN A 110 -12.86 -6.88 0.55
C ASN A 110 -12.71 -5.71 1.52
N LEU A 111 -11.54 -5.63 2.15
CA LEU A 111 -11.05 -4.44 2.83
C LEU A 111 -10.12 -3.69 1.88
N HIS A 112 -10.54 -2.50 1.44
CA HIS A 112 -9.78 -1.64 0.53
C HIS A 112 -9.27 -0.39 1.24
N ALA A 113 -8.02 -0.04 1.00
CA ALA A 113 -7.33 1.03 1.73
C ALA A 113 -7.54 2.41 1.09
N SER A 114 -8.79 2.76 0.81
CA SER A 114 -9.21 4.11 0.40
C SER A 114 -10.66 4.38 0.81
N LEU A 115 -11.10 5.62 0.61
CA LEU A 115 -12.51 6.00 0.66
C LEU A 115 -13.14 5.78 -0.73
N LEU A 116 -13.60 4.54 -1.00
CA LEU A 116 -14.27 4.25 -2.26
C LEU A 116 -15.48 5.19 -2.48
N PRO A 117 -15.73 5.62 -3.72
CA PRO A 117 -15.16 5.17 -4.99
C PRO A 117 -13.81 5.79 -5.38
N GLN A 118 -13.18 6.63 -4.53
CA GLN A 118 -11.86 7.18 -4.78
C GLN A 118 -10.78 6.08 -4.70
N TYR A 119 -9.77 6.16 -5.57
CA TYR A 119 -8.59 5.29 -5.53
C TYR A 119 -8.90 3.80 -5.68
N ARG A 120 -9.80 3.42 -6.57
CA ARG A 120 -9.92 2.03 -7.02
C ARG A 120 -8.61 1.58 -7.65
N GLY A 121 -8.14 0.38 -7.33
CA GLY A 121 -6.92 -0.19 -7.92
C GLY A 121 -5.87 -0.68 -6.93
N ALA A 122 -4.61 -0.78 -7.39
CA ALA A 122 -3.59 -1.58 -6.74
C ALA A 122 -2.78 -0.85 -5.64
N ALA A 123 -2.75 0.50 -5.63
CA ALA A 123 -1.88 1.27 -4.73
C ALA A 123 -2.61 2.49 -4.09
N PRO A 124 -3.80 2.30 -3.48
CA PRO A 124 -4.63 3.40 -3.01
C PRO A 124 -3.94 4.29 -1.97
N ILE A 125 -3.20 3.71 -1.02
CA ILE A 125 -2.50 4.46 0.03
C ILE A 125 -1.44 5.37 -0.57
N ASN A 126 -0.63 4.83 -1.48
CA ASN A 126 0.42 5.60 -2.13
C ASN A 126 -0.16 6.80 -2.89
N TRP A 127 -1.19 6.57 -3.70
CA TRP A 127 -1.75 7.62 -4.55
C TRP A 127 -2.46 8.71 -3.76
N ALA A 128 -3.09 8.41 -2.63
CA ALA A 128 -3.64 9.43 -1.74
C ALA A 128 -2.53 10.36 -1.22
N VAL A 129 -1.41 9.82 -0.78
CA VAL A 129 -0.27 10.61 -0.28
C VAL A 129 0.47 11.34 -1.41
N ILE A 130 0.73 10.69 -2.56
CA ILE A 130 1.35 11.31 -3.75
C ILE A 130 0.54 12.50 -4.25
N ASN A 131 -0.78 12.41 -4.23
CA ASN A 131 -1.66 13.50 -4.66
C ASN A 131 -1.77 14.62 -3.63
N GLY A 132 -1.20 14.46 -2.43
CA GLY A 132 -1.21 15.47 -1.38
C GLY A 132 -2.56 15.60 -0.68
N ASP A 133 -3.35 14.52 -0.66
CA ASP A 133 -4.61 14.51 0.07
C ASP A 133 -4.36 14.66 1.57
N THR A 134 -5.25 15.36 2.25
CA THR A 134 -5.21 15.55 3.71
C THR A 134 -6.03 14.51 4.46
N GLU A 135 -6.74 13.64 3.73
CA GLU A 135 -7.58 12.58 4.26
C GLU A 135 -7.56 11.37 3.30
N THR A 136 -7.61 10.19 3.88
CA THR A 136 -7.89 8.93 3.20
C THR A 136 -8.79 8.08 4.07
N GLY A 137 -8.85 6.78 3.87
CA GLY A 137 -9.61 5.88 4.73
C GLY A 137 -9.53 4.44 4.31
N ILE A 138 -10.42 3.67 4.89
CA ILE A 138 -10.61 2.26 4.59
C ILE A 138 -12.09 1.99 4.33
N THR A 139 -12.35 1.06 3.44
CA THR A 139 -13.70 0.66 3.02
C THR A 139 -13.82 -0.86 3.03
N THR A 140 -14.88 -1.40 3.64
CA THR A 140 -15.32 -2.76 3.36
C THR A 140 -16.44 -2.72 2.35
N PHE A 141 -16.40 -3.63 1.35
CA PHE A 141 -17.39 -3.68 0.29
C PHE A 141 -17.56 -5.11 -0.25
N PHE A 142 -18.75 -5.48 -0.69
CA PHE A 142 -18.99 -6.78 -1.33
C PHE A 142 -18.37 -6.82 -2.73
N LEU A 143 -17.79 -7.96 -3.10
CA LEU A 143 -17.21 -8.13 -4.42
C LEU A 143 -18.30 -8.24 -5.50
N LYS A 144 -18.01 -7.68 -6.66
CA LYS A 144 -18.74 -7.81 -7.93
C LYS A 144 -17.77 -8.20 -9.05
N HIS A 145 -18.26 -8.32 -10.27
CA HIS A 145 -17.45 -8.66 -11.45
C HIS A 145 -16.32 -7.65 -11.74
N GLU A 146 -16.62 -6.36 -11.59
CA GLU A 146 -15.65 -5.29 -11.84
C GLU A 146 -14.81 -5.02 -10.59
N ILE A 147 -13.54 -4.67 -10.82
CA ILE A 147 -12.57 -4.43 -9.73
C ILE A 147 -13.00 -3.23 -8.90
N ASP A 148 -13.09 -3.43 -7.58
CA ASP A 148 -13.36 -2.42 -6.56
C ASP A 148 -14.64 -1.59 -6.78
N THR A 149 -15.65 -2.15 -7.46
CA THR A 149 -16.93 -1.46 -7.76
C THR A 149 -18.12 -1.95 -6.94
N GLY A 150 -17.94 -2.95 -6.12
CA GLY A 150 -19.02 -3.54 -5.31
C GLY A 150 -19.60 -2.57 -4.28
N GLU A 151 -20.73 -2.96 -3.69
CA GLU A 151 -21.46 -2.14 -2.74
C GLU A 151 -20.69 -1.96 -1.43
N VAL A 152 -20.56 -0.71 -1.02
CA VAL A 152 -19.88 -0.34 0.22
C VAL A 152 -20.70 -0.76 1.44
N ILE A 153 -20.05 -1.46 2.38
CA ILE A 153 -20.66 -1.86 3.65
C ILE A 153 -20.36 -0.81 4.72
N GLN A 154 -19.07 -0.49 4.92
CA GLN A 154 -18.63 0.46 5.92
C GLN A 154 -17.41 1.23 5.44
N GLN A 155 -17.24 2.46 5.95
CA GLN A 155 -16.05 3.29 5.71
C GLN A 155 -15.59 3.96 6.99
N VAL A 156 -14.26 4.09 7.13
CA VAL A 156 -13.64 4.88 8.18
C VAL A 156 -12.68 5.87 7.56
N ARG A 157 -12.81 7.15 7.93
CA ARG A 157 -11.94 8.25 7.48
C ARG A 157 -10.71 8.38 8.37
N VAL A 158 -9.57 8.71 7.78
CA VAL A 158 -8.30 8.86 8.47
C VAL A 158 -7.58 10.10 7.93
N PRO A 159 -7.18 11.05 8.80
CA PRO A 159 -6.41 12.21 8.37
C PRO A 159 -4.98 11.80 7.98
N ILE A 160 -4.47 12.47 6.95
CA ILE A 160 -3.07 12.41 6.52
C ILE A 160 -2.40 13.71 6.95
N ALA A 161 -1.49 13.65 7.91
CA ALA A 161 -0.69 14.81 8.28
C ALA A 161 0.32 15.16 7.17
N ASP A 162 0.71 16.43 7.07
CA ASP A 162 1.67 16.88 6.05
C ASP A 162 3.03 16.16 6.17
N THR A 163 3.37 15.69 7.36
CA THR A 163 4.60 14.92 7.65
C THR A 163 4.43 13.41 7.52
N ASP A 164 3.21 12.89 7.33
CA ASP A 164 3.00 11.45 7.16
C ASP A 164 3.55 10.99 5.82
N ASN A 165 4.36 9.94 5.83
CA ASN A 165 4.70 9.20 4.62
C ASN A 165 3.75 8.00 4.43
N VAL A 166 3.86 7.31 3.29
CA VAL A 166 2.96 6.18 3.00
C VAL A 166 3.09 5.04 4.01
N GLY A 167 4.26 4.84 4.62
CA GLY A 167 4.45 3.82 5.67
C GLY A 167 3.64 4.13 6.92
N ILE A 168 3.64 5.38 7.38
CA ILE A 168 2.85 5.82 8.53
C ILE A 168 1.35 5.67 8.25
N VAL A 169 0.90 6.09 7.06
CA VAL A 169 -0.51 5.98 6.66
C VAL A 169 -0.92 4.51 6.55
N HIS A 170 -0.07 3.67 5.96
CA HIS A 170 -0.26 2.22 5.87
C HIS A 170 -0.50 1.60 7.26
N ASP A 171 0.35 1.90 8.24
CA ASP A 171 0.23 1.33 9.58
C ASP A 171 -1.05 1.79 10.28
N LYS A 172 -1.42 3.07 10.14
CA LYS A 172 -2.70 3.59 10.65
C LYS A 172 -3.90 2.83 10.06
N LEU A 173 -3.91 2.66 8.72
CA LEU A 173 -5.00 1.99 8.01
C LEU A 173 -5.04 0.49 8.30
N MET A 174 -3.90 -0.16 8.47
CA MET A 174 -3.78 -1.57 8.83
C MET A 174 -4.47 -1.86 10.17
N LEU A 175 -4.16 -1.09 11.20
CA LEU A 175 -4.74 -1.26 12.55
C LEU A 175 -6.25 -0.99 12.57
N LEU A 176 -6.70 0.06 11.90
CA LEU A 176 -8.12 0.37 11.77
C LEU A 176 -8.85 -0.65 10.90
N GLY A 177 -8.18 -1.15 9.85
CA GLY A 177 -8.72 -2.18 8.96
C GLY A 177 -9.02 -3.48 9.67
N GLY A 178 -8.16 -3.90 10.59
CA GLY A 178 -8.42 -5.08 11.43
C GLY A 178 -9.72 -4.95 12.23
N ARG A 179 -9.95 -3.80 12.85
CA ARG A 179 -11.17 -3.50 13.59
C ARG A 179 -12.40 -3.44 12.69
N LEU A 180 -12.29 -2.74 11.56
CA LEU A 180 -13.39 -2.59 10.60
C LEU A 180 -13.84 -3.93 10.00
N VAL A 181 -12.90 -4.86 9.76
CA VAL A 181 -13.23 -6.23 9.33
C VAL A 181 -14.08 -6.94 10.39
N VAL A 182 -13.72 -6.86 11.66
CA VAL A 182 -14.48 -7.45 12.76
C VAL A 182 -15.89 -6.84 12.85
N GLU A 183 -15.99 -5.51 12.83
CA GLU A 183 -17.27 -4.79 12.86
C GLU A 183 -18.16 -5.17 11.66
N THR A 184 -17.55 -5.33 10.47
CA THR A 184 -18.27 -5.78 9.28
C THR A 184 -18.81 -7.19 9.43
N VAL A 185 -18.01 -8.12 9.98
CA VAL A 185 -18.45 -9.49 10.23
C VAL A 185 -19.58 -9.51 11.27
N ASP A 186 -19.47 -8.72 12.33
CA ASP A 186 -20.52 -8.63 13.36
C ASP A 186 -21.83 -8.06 12.78
N ALA A 187 -21.76 -7.04 11.91
CA ALA A 187 -22.93 -6.50 11.21
C ALA A 187 -23.58 -7.52 10.27
N ILE A 188 -22.78 -8.32 9.55
CA ILE A 188 -23.28 -9.42 8.70
C ILE A 188 -23.99 -10.49 9.55
N LEU A 189 -23.40 -10.89 10.67
CA LEU A 189 -24.00 -11.84 11.60
C LEU A 189 -25.32 -11.36 12.20
N ALA A 190 -25.38 -10.07 12.52
CA ALA A 190 -26.59 -9.44 13.05
C ALA A 190 -27.68 -9.23 12.00
N GLY A 191 -27.36 -9.38 10.71
CA GLY A 191 -28.26 -9.06 9.60
C GLY A 191 -28.58 -7.57 9.49
N THR A 192 -27.70 -6.70 9.97
CA THR A 192 -27.88 -5.22 10.00
C THR A 192 -27.17 -4.49 8.88
N VAL A 193 -26.46 -5.21 8.02
CA VAL A 193 -25.74 -4.62 6.89
C VAL A 193 -26.70 -3.91 5.95
N LYS A 194 -26.38 -2.63 5.65
CA LYS A 194 -27.02 -1.85 4.60
C LYS A 194 -25.91 -1.41 3.64
N SER A 195 -25.71 -2.20 2.60
CA SER A 195 -24.73 -1.85 1.57
C SER A 195 -25.26 -0.74 0.66
N ILE A 196 -24.35 0.11 0.19
CA ILE A 196 -24.66 1.27 -0.67
C ILE A 196 -23.90 1.10 -1.98
N PRO A 197 -24.59 1.14 -3.15
CA PRO A 197 -23.93 1.22 -4.44
C PRO A 197 -22.98 2.42 -4.52
N GLN A 198 -21.78 2.22 -5.06
CA GLN A 198 -20.78 3.30 -5.10
C GLN A 198 -21.20 4.50 -5.97
N GLU A 199 -22.04 4.27 -6.96
CA GLU A 199 -22.65 5.30 -7.81
C GLU A 199 -23.64 6.21 -7.08
N GLU A 200 -24.17 5.77 -5.95
CA GLU A 200 -25.06 6.55 -5.08
C GLU A 200 -24.29 7.34 -4.00
N MET A 201 -22.99 7.09 -3.90
CA MET A 201 -22.17 7.78 -2.90
C MET A 201 -21.80 9.19 -3.34
N ALA A 202 -21.87 10.14 -2.42
CA ALA A 202 -21.43 11.50 -2.67
C ALA A 202 -19.90 11.52 -2.87
N VAL A 203 -19.46 12.02 -4.02
CA VAL A 203 -18.05 12.18 -4.37
C VAL A 203 -17.69 13.65 -4.37
N VAL A 204 -16.64 14.01 -3.63
CA VAL A 204 -16.07 15.36 -3.69
C VAL A 204 -14.94 15.37 -4.72
N GLY A 205 -15.10 16.20 -5.75
CA GLY A 205 -14.12 16.33 -6.82
C GLY A 205 -14.16 15.18 -7.86
N GLU A 206 -13.09 15.08 -8.63
CA GLU A 206 -12.94 14.07 -9.68
C GLU A 206 -12.49 12.72 -9.09
N LEU A 207 -13.00 11.62 -9.65
CA LEU A 207 -12.55 10.26 -9.29
C LEU A 207 -11.14 10.01 -9.79
N ARG A 208 -10.26 9.65 -8.89
CA ARG A 208 -8.85 9.34 -9.16
C ARG A 208 -8.60 7.84 -9.01
N PRO A 209 -8.00 7.19 -10.00
CA PRO A 209 -7.59 5.79 -9.91
C PRO A 209 -6.31 5.63 -9.10
N ALA A 210 -6.06 4.40 -8.64
CA ALA A 210 -4.84 4.02 -7.97
C ALA A 210 -4.09 2.90 -8.72
N PRO A 211 -3.51 3.19 -9.89
CA PRO A 211 -2.82 2.19 -10.67
C PRO A 211 -1.61 1.62 -9.93
N LYS A 212 -1.20 0.42 -10.37
CA LYS A 212 0.00 -0.21 -9.84
C LYS A 212 1.23 0.68 -10.08
N ILE A 213 2.06 0.80 -9.05
CA ILE A 213 3.32 1.55 -9.10
C ILE A 213 4.43 0.63 -9.60
N PHE A 214 5.16 1.10 -10.61
CA PHE A 214 6.32 0.43 -11.20
C PHE A 214 7.57 1.25 -10.92
N LYS A 215 8.75 0.66 -11.13
CA LYS A 215 10.03 1.35 -10.89
C LYS A 215 10.12 2.68 -11.65
N ASP A 216 9.72 2.71 -12.92
CA ASP A 216 9.84 3.91 -13.75
C ASP A 216 8.91 5.04 -13.29
N THR A 217 7.74 4.69 -12.75
CA THR A 217 6.81 5.68 -12.17
C THR A 217 7.29 6.26 -10.84
N CYS A 218 8.37 5.74 -10.25
CA CYS A 218 8.98 6.27 -9.04
C CYS A 218 10.09 7.30 -9.31
N ARG A 219 10.37 7.65 -10.57
CA ARG A 219 11.35 8.67 -10.93
C ARG A 219 10.82 10.05 -10.57
N ILE A 220 11.66 10.86 -9.90
CA ILE A 220 11.32 12.24 -9.53
C ILE A 220 11.37 13.12 -10.79
N ASP A 221 10.30 13.88 -11.02
CA ASP A 221 10.26 14.96 -12.01
C ASP A 221 10.55 16.30 -11.32
N TRP A 222 11.77 16.80 -11.46
CA TRP A 222 12.22 18.05 -10.83
C TRP A 222 11.55 19.30 -11.41
N ASN A 223 10.87 19.20 -12.58
CA ASN A 223 10.12 20.31 -13.19
C ASN A 223 8.74 20.52 -12.55
N ARG A 224 8.50 19.95 -11.38
CA ARG A 224 7.26 20.13 -10.63
C ARG A 224 7.46 21.10 -9.46
N PRO A 225 6.37 21.69 -8.95
CA PRO A 225 6.42 22.48 -7.71
C PRO A 225 6.97 21.67 -6.54
N VAL A 226 7.66 22.35 -5.63
CA VAL A 226 8.27 21.77 -4.41
C VAL A 226 7.27 20.88 -3.63
N LYS A 227 6.02 21.35 -3.46
CA LYS A 227 4.99 20.61 -2.77
C LYS A 227 4.66 19.28 -3.45
N ARG A 228 4.63 19.26 -4.78
CA ARG A 228 4.33 18.04 -5.56
C ARG A 228 5.46 17.02 -5.46
N ILE A 229 6.71 17.45 -5.49
CA ILE A 229 7.87 16.57 -5.31
C ILE A 229 7.92 16.04 -3.87
N TYR A 230 7.65 16.88 -2.89
CA TYR A 230 7.58 16.49 -1.49
C TYR A 230 6.53 15.39 -1.26
N ASP A 231 5.30 15.59 -1.76
CA ASP A 231 4.22 14.60 -1.63
C ASP A 231 4.55 13.31 -2.39
N PHE A 232 5.17 13.41 -3.55
CA PHE A 232 5.61 12.28 -4.34
C PHE A 232 6.63 11.42 -3.58
N VAL A 233 7.65 12.04 -2.98
CA VAL A 233 8.67 11.33 -2.20
C VAL A 233 8.05 10.67 -0.97
N ARG A 234 7.27 11.39 -0.18
CA ARG A 234 6.65 10.81 1.03
C ARG A 234 5.60 9.74 0.70
N GLY A 235 4.92 9.85 -0.45
CA GLY A 235 3.96 8.85 -0.95
C GLY A 235 4.62 7.55 -1.45
N LEU A 236 5.93 7.55 -1.64
CA LEU A 236 6.73 6.38 -2.02
C LEU A 236 7.66 5.89 -0.90
N SER A 237 7.76 6.59 0.22
CA SER A 237 8.65 6.26 1.34
C SER A 237 7.92 5.49 2.45
N PRO A 238 8.48 4.41 2.98
CA PRO A 238 9.83 3.87 2.74
C PRO A 238 9.97 2.96 1.51
N TYR A 239 8.88 2.52 0.91
CA TYR A 239 8.87 1.60 -0.21
C TYR A 239 7.75 1.95 -1.21
N PRO A 240 8.03 1.88 -2.53
CA PRO A 240 9.25 1.41 -3.22
C PRO A 240 10.44 2.39 -3.20
N ALA A 241 10.28 3.59 -2.70
CA ALA A 241 11.13 4.76 -2.68
C ALA A 241 11.16 5.50 -4.03
N ALA A 242 11.08 6.84 -3.97
CA ALA A 242 11.34 7.69 -5.11
C ALA A 242 12.82 7.63 -5.49
N TRP A 243 13.15 7.83 -6.75
CA TRP A 243 14.53 7.81 -7.23
C TRP A 243 14.80 8.88 -8.26
N THR A 244 16.05 9.23 -8.41
CA THR A 244 16.57 10.16 -9.40
C THR A 244 17.97 9.74 -9.83
N GLU A 245 18.47 10.29 -10.91
CA GLU A 245 19.87 10.13 -11.32
C GLU A 245 20.68 11.33 -10.83
N LEU A 246 21.69 11.08 -10.02
CA LEU A 246 22.72 12.06 -9.68
C LEU A 246 23.77 12.02 -10.78
N VAL A 247 23.89 13.10 -11.54
CA VAL A 247 24.85 13.25 -12.63
C VAL A 247 25.98 14.18 -12.19
N GLN A 248 27.22 13.72 -12.28
CA GLN A 248 28.40 14.49 -11.97
C GLN A 248 28.95 15.21 -13.23
N PRO A 249 29.67 16.31 -13.07
CA PRO A 249 30.44 16.89 -14.15
C PRO A 249 31.41 15.85 -14.74
N GLY A 250 31.32 15.60 -16.04
CA GLY A 250 32.04 14.50 -16.68
C GLY A 250 31.14 13.36 -17.17
N GLY A 251 29.83 13.40 -16.82
CA GLY A 251 28.80 12.52 -17.38
C GLY A 251 28.57 11.22 -16.61
N GLU A 252 29.31 10.95 -15.55
CA GLU A 252 29.00 9.80 -14.66
C GLU A 252 27.67 10.02 -13.95
N SER A 253 26.80 9.02 -14.00
CA SER A 253 25.51 9.03 -13.29
C SER A 253 25.35 7.84 -12.37
N VAL A 254 24.67 8.08 -11.26
CA VAL A 254 24.28 7.03 -10.31
C VAL A 254 22.81 7.20 -9.93
N VAL A 255 22.07 6.09 -9.85
CA VAL A 255 20.68 6.10 -9.37
C VAL A 255 20.69 6.25 -7.86
N VAL A 256 20.01 7.28 -7.36
CA VAL A 256 19.89 7.58 -5.94
C VAL A 256 18.43 7.44 -5.52
N LYS A 257 18.16 6.71 -4.44
CA LYS A 257 16.84 6.68 -3.82
C LYS A 257 16.72 7.79 -2.79
N ILE A 258 15.58 8.49 -2.81
CA ILE A 258 15.25 9.58 -1.89
C ILE A 258 14.11 9.13 -0.99
N PHE A 259 14.26 9.27 0.33
CA PHE A 259 13.29 8.81 1.32
C PHE A 259 12.62 9.92 2.10
N GLU A 260 13.38 10.97 2.42
CA GLU A 260 12.89 12.08 3.22
C GLU A 260 13.36 13.40 2.63
N THR A 261 12.44 14.34 2.53
CA THR A 261 12.70 15.66 1.97
C THR A 261 12.06 16.75 2.83
N GLU A 262 12.44 17.99 2.58
CA GLU A 262 11.79 19.17 3.14
C GLU A 262 11.48 20.19 2.04
N LYS A 263 10.48 21.01 2.30
CA LYS A 263 10.07 22.10 1.41
C LYS A 263 10.83 23.38 1.76
N ILE A 264 11.49 23.99 0.81
CA ILE A 264 12.22 25.25 0.96
C ILE A 264 11.66 26.26 -0.05
N GLY A 265 10.87 27.23 0.44
CA GLY A 265 10.16 28.22 -0.38
C GLY A 265 11.05 29.43 -0.77
N GLU A 266 12.30 29.18 -1.15
CA GLU A 266 13.24 30.22 -1.61
C GLU A 266 13.19 30.35 -3.12
N SER A 267 12.82 31.51 -3.65
CA SER A 267 12.79 31.78 -5.10
C SER A 267 14.18 31.74 -5.72
N HIS A 268 14.29 31.22 -6.94
CA HIS A 268 15.53 31.14 -7.69
C HIS A 268 15.29 31.23 -9.20
N GLN A 269 16.38 31.34 -9.97
CA GLN A 269 16.39 31.30 -11.45
C GLN A 269 17.18 30.10 -11.98
N LEU A 270 17.39 29.08 -11.16
CA LEU A 270 18.13 27.88 -11.54
C LEU A 270 17.26 26.95 -12.37
N VAL A 271 17.89 26.17 -13.23
CA VAL A 271 17.21 25.09 -13.95
C VAL A 271 16.80 24.01 -12.95
N PRO A 272 15.55 23.52 -13.01
CA PRO A 272 15.13 22.40 -12.17
C PRO A 272 16.10 21.23 -12.25
N GLY A 273 16.36 20.60 -11.08
CA GLY A 273 17.38 19.56 -10.96
C GLY A 273 18.79 20.07 -10.61
N THR A 274 19.04 21.38 -10.64
CA THR A 274 20.32 21.95 -10.19
C THR A 274 20.51 21.66 -8.69
N LEU A 275 21.64 21.00 -8.34
CA LEU A 275 21.96 20.64 -6.98
C LEU A 275 22.82 21.73 -6.33
N GLN A 276 22.50 22.06 -5.08
CA GLN A 276 23.29 22.92 -4.21
C GLN A 276 23.60 22.21 -2.91
N THR A 277 24.84 22.39 -2.42
CA THR A 277 25.33 21.81 -1.16
C THR A 277 26.49 22.65 -0.60
N ASP A 278 26.65 22.60 0.72
CA ASP A 278 27.88 23.09 1.38
C ASP A 278 28.95 22.00 1.51
N GLY A 279 28.66 20.79 0.99
CA GLY A 279 29.53 19.63 1.09
C GLY A 279 29.63 18.99 2.47
N LYS A 280 28.83 19.44 3.45
CA LYS A 280 28.90 18.99 4.86
C LYS A 280 27.54 18.70 5.49
N THR A 281 26.57 19.60 5.33
CA THR A 281 25.34 19.57 6.15
C THR A 281 24.06 19.42 5.36
N TYR A 282 24.01 19.93 4.13
CA TYR A 282 22.78 19.91 3.33
C TYR A 282 23.01 19.56 1.86
N ILE A 283 21.96 19.05 1.26
CA ILE A 283 21.77 18.93 -0.19
C ILE A 283 20.37 19.50 -0.46
N ARG A 284 20.28 20.47 -1.39
CA ARG A 284 19.00 20.95 -1.91
C ARG A 284 18.98 20.94 -3.42
N VAL A 285 17.85 20.67 -4.00
CA VAL A 285 17.68 20.56 -5.44
C VAL A 285 16.65 21.57 -5.90
N ALA A 286 16.97 22.33 -6.93
CA ALA A 286 16.06 23.31 -7.54
C ALA A 286 14.83 22.61 -8.14
N ALA A 287 13.65 23.09 -7.84
CA ALA A 287 12.37 22.70 -8.39
C ALA A 287 11.74 23.90 -9.11
N GLU A 288 10.48 23.82 -9.53
CA GLU A 288 9.80 24.88 -10.28
C GLU A 288 9.69 26.20 -9.48
N ASP A 289 9.37 26.14 -8.20
CA ASP A 289 8.98 27.29 -7.36
C ASP A 289 9.80 27.41 -6.08
N GLY A 290 10.93 26.72 -5.97
CA GLY A 290 11.78 26.71 -4.79
C GLY A 290 12.73 25.52 -4.78
N PHE A 291 13.16 25.10 -3.59
CA PHE A 291 14.06 23.96 -3.44
C PHE A 291 13.43 22.83 -2.66
N VAL A 292 13.82 21.60 -3.02
CA VAL A 292 13.57 20.40 -2.22
C VAL A 292 14.86 20.06 -1.48
N GLY A 293 14.87 20.18 -0.16
CA GLY A 293 15.97 19.74 0.68
C GLY A 293 15.93 18.22 0.86
N ILE A 294 17.05 17.56 0.61
CA ILE A 294 17.19 16.11 0.78
C ILE A 294 17.61 15.81 2.22
N ARG A 295 16.81 15.08 2.97
CA ARG A 295 17.09 14.71 4.36
C ARG A 295 17.63 13.31 4.52
N SER A 296 17.19 12.39 3.67
CA SER A 296 17.62 10.98 3.71
C SER A 296 17.62 10.35 2.33
N LEU A 297 18.71 9.66 1.99
CA LEU A 297 18.93 9.08 0.67
C LEU A 297 19.76 7.79 0.73
N GLN A 298 19.80 7.08 -0.40
CA GLN A 298 20.55 5.83 -0.52
C GLN A 298 21.26 5.75 -1.88
N LEU A 299 22.56 5.58 -1.85
CA LEU A 299 23.37 5.25 -3.03
C LEU A 299 23.27 3.76 -3.38
N PRO A 300 23.55 3.36 -4.64
CA PRO A 300 23.53 1.97 -5.06
C PRO A 300 24.42 1.08 -4.17
N GLY A 301 23.86 -0.02 -3.69
CA GLY A 301 24.59 -0.99 -2.86
C GLY A 301 24.96 -0.53 -1.46
N LYS A 302 24.55 0.68 -1.05
CA LYS A 302 24.79 1.22 0.30
C LYS A 302 23.52 1.18 1.15
N LYS A 303 23.64 1.42 2.45
CA LYS A 303 22.51 1.62 3.36
C LYS A 303 21.91 3.02 3.19
N LYS A 304 20.65 3.20 3.60
CA LYS A 304 20.03 4.52 3.74
C LYS A 304 20.79 5.35 4.77
N LEU A 305 21.10 6.60 4.47
CA LEU A 305 21.84 7.55 5.32
C LEU A 305 21.09 8.89 5.36
N LYS A 306 21.28 9.64 6.44
CA LYS A 306 20.98 11.06 6.49
C LYS A 306 21.98 11.83 5.62
N THR A 307 21.57 13.00 5.15
CA THR A 307 22.39 13.81 4.24
C THR A 307 23.76 14.17 4.82
N ASP A 308 23.82 14.61 6.08
CA ASP A 308 25.08 14.94 6.76
C ASP A 308 25.99 13.71 6.93
N GLU A 309 25.42 12.54 7.18
CA GLU A 309 26.17 11.27 7.28
C GLU A 309 26.77 10.89 5.93
N LEU A 310 25.98 11.05 4.83
CA LEU A 310 26.46 10.78 3.48
C LEU A 310 27.64 11.69 3.13
N LEU A 311 27.51 13.01 3.38
CA LEU A 311 28.50 14.02 3.00
C LEU A 311 29.84 13.89 3.73
N ARG A 312 29.91 13.15 4.85
CA ARG A 312 31.20 12.82 5.52
C ARG A 312 32.08 11.88 4.69
N GLY A 313 31.51 11.10 3.81
CA GLY A 313 32.24 10.07 3.03
C GLY A 313 32.00 10.13 1.52
N PHE A 314 31.09 10.98 1.04
CA PHE A 314 30.77 11.13 -0.37
C PHE A 314 30.89 12.59 -0.80
N ARG A 315 31.78 12.86 -1.72
CA ARG A 315 31.98 14.22 -2.25
C ARG A 315 31.06 14.47 -3.44
N LEU A 316 30.28 15.52 -3.35
CA LEU A 316 29.57 16.12 -4.46
C LEU A 316 30.45 17.23 -5.05
N THR A 317 30.71 17.16 -6.34
CA THR A 317 31.47 18.20 -7.04
C THR A 317 30.53 19.32 -7.46
N GLU A 318 31.05 20.52 -7.62
CA GLU A 318 30.29 21.65 -8.16
C GLU A 318 29.79 21.32 -9.58
N GLY A 319 28.53 21.68 -9.87
CA GLY A 319 27.89 21.36 -11.15
C GLY A 319 27.18 20.01 -11.21
N CYS A 320 27.06 19.27 -10.10
CA CYS A 320 26.18 18.10 -10.01
C CYS A 320 24.73 18.49 -10.24
N VAL A 321 23.98 17.62 -10.93
CA VAL A 321 22.53 17.77 -11.14
C VAL A 321 21.79 16.48 -10.85
N MET A 322 20.53 16.62 -10.47
CA MET A 322 19.56 15.52 -10.33
C MET A 322 18.64 15.50 -11.56
N LYS A 323 18.48 14.33 -12.20
CA LYS A 323 17.66 14.14 -13.41
C LYS A 323 16.59 13.09 -13.24
#